data_63d5cca97ea00b82f583e1ea9141311a
#
_entry.id   63d5cca97ea00b82f583e1ea9141311a
#
_cell.length_a   1.000
_cell.length_b   1.000
_cell.length_c   1.000
_cell.angle_alpha   90.00
_cell.angle_beta   90.00
_cell.angle_gamma   90.00
#
_symmetry.space_group_name_H-M   'P 1'
#
loop_
_entity.id
_entity.type
_entity.pdbx_description
1 polymer ?
#
loop_
_entity_poly.entity_id
_entity_poly.type
_entity_poly.pdbx_seq_one_letter_code
_entity_poly.pdbx_strand_id
1 'polypeptide(L)'
;MPSVLLVDPEPGVIVTLKMILERDGYMVSTATSYVEATSLLQSQSWDILITELDLEAEALGLRLAREAKSLEYHPAIFVYVSYPNVERLRAALALRVDYCGFKPLEVDEIRKVVRLLVARNSASRNARPQAQRQR
;
A
#
# COMPACT_ATOMS: atom_id res chain seq x y z
N MET A 1 -0.96 16.73 -2.96
CA MET A 1 -0.57 15.51 -3.70
C MET A 1 -0.75 14.30 -2.80
N PRO A 2 -1.49 13.30 -3.26
CA PRO A 2 -1.65 12.08 -2.46
C PRO A 2 -0.31 11.38 -2.24
N SER A 3 -0.15 10.78 -1.08
CA SER A 3 1.09 10.13 -0.66
C SER A 3 0.98 8.60 -0.78
N VAL A 4 1.99 8.01 -1.35
CA VAL A 4 2.10 6.57 -1.58
C VAL A 4 3.32 6.03 -0.87
N LEU A 5 3.13 4.99 -0.04
CA LEU A 5 4.25 4.21 0.49
C LEU A 5 4.32 2.91 -0.30
N LEU A 6 5.41 2.73 -1.03
CA LEU A 6 5.63 1.61 -1.93
C LEU A 6 6.72 0.70 -1.38
N VAL A 7 6.40 -0.57 -1.17
CA VAL A 7 7.30 -1.51 -0.51
C VAL A 7 7.47 -2.79 -1.34
N ASP A 8 8.70 -3.07 -1.76
CA ASP A 8 9.04 -4.27 -2.52
C ASP A 8 10.53 -4.55 -2.34
N PRO A 9 10.94 -5.80 -2.15
CA PRO A 9 12.37 -6.11 -1.99
C PRO A 9 13.18 -5.95 -3.28
N GLU A 10 12.54 -5.86 -4.44
CA GLU A 10 13.23 -5.77 -5.73
C GLU A 10 13.39 -4.30 -6.16
N PRO A 11 14.63 -3.78 -6.23
CA PRO A 11 14.85 -2.38 -6.63
C PRO A 11 14.28 -2.03 -8.01
N GLY A 12 14.31 -2.96 -8.95
CA GLY A 12 13.76 -2.73 -10.29
C GLY A 12 12.26 -2.47 -10.29
N VAL A 13 11.52 -3.20 -9.45
CA VAL A 13 10.08 -2.98 -9.28
C VAL A 13 9.82 -1.60 -8.68
N ILE A 14 10.58 -1.25 -7.65
CA ILE A 14 10.48 0.05 -6.96
C ILE A 14 10.67 1.20 -7.94
N VAL A 15 11.74 1.16 -8.73
CA VAL A 15 12.06 2.24 -9.68
C VAL A 15 10.94 2.40 -10.71
N THR A 16 10.47 1.29 -11.27
CA THR A 16 9.44 1.31 -12.30
C THR A 16 8.11 1.85 -11.77
N LEU A 17 7.64 1.32 -10.65
CA LEU A 17 6.37 1.74 -10.07
C LEU A 17 6.42 3.19 -9.59
N LYS A 18 7.54 3.60 -9.00
CA LYS A 18 7.71 4.99 -8.56
C LYS A 18 7.58 5.95 -9.73
N MET A 19 8.26 5.66 -10.85
CA MET A 19 8.16 6.49 -12.06
C MET A 19 6.72 6.63 -12.55
N ILE A 20 6.01 5.52 -12.62
CA ILE A 20 4.63 5.49 -13.10
C ILE A 20 3.73 6.35 -12.21
N LEU A 21 3.84 6.16 -10.90
CA LEU A 21 2.99 6.84 -9.95
C LEU A 21 3.33 8.33 -9.83
N GLU A 22 4.61 8.69 -9.89
CA GLU A 22 5.01 10.10 -9.86
C GLU A 22 4.52 10.85 -11.10
N ARG A 23 4.46 10.20 -12.25
CA ARG A 23 3.87 10.77 -13.46
C ARG A 23 2.38 11.08 -13.28
N ASP A 24 1.70 10.28 -12.48
CA ASP A 24 0.27 10.49 -12.20
C ASP A 24 0.04 11.49 -11.07
N GLY A 25 1.10 12.13 -10.54
CA GLY A 25 0.99 13.19 -9.57
C GLY A 25 1.04 12.77 -8.12
N TYR A 26 1.48 11.54 -7.82
CA TYR A 26 1.60 11.07 -6.44
C TYR A 26 2.98 11.39 -5.86
N MET A 27 3.02 11.62 -4.56
CA MET A 27 4.27 11.67 -3.80
C MET A 27 4.60 10.27 -3.34
N VAL A 28 5.68 9.69 -3.85
CA VAL A 28 6.01 8.29 -3.60
C VAL A 28 7.26 8.18 -2.73
N SER A 29 7.11 7.52 -1.58
CA SER A 29 8.25 7.08 -0.78
C SER A 29 8.35 5.57 -0.89
N THR A 30 9.58 5.06 -0.85
CA THR A 30 9.84 3.66 -1.12
C THR A 30 10.63 2.99 0.00
N ALA A 31 10.40 1.69 0.17
CA ALA A 31 11.16 0.87 1.11
C ALA A 31 11.38 -0.51 0.48
N THR A 32 12.52 -1.13 0.80
CA THR A 32 12.85 -2.47 0.29
C THR A 32 12.87 -3.53 1.40
N SER A 33 12.58 -3.13 2.64
CA SER A 33 12.53 -4.03 3.78
C SER A 33 11.39 -3.68 4.72
N TYR A 34 11.03 -4.63 5.56
CA TYR A 34 9.99 -4.44 6.56
C TYR A 34 10.37 -3.33 7.57
N VAL A 35 11.59 -3.33 8.06
CA VAL A 35 12.04 -2.34 9.05
C VAL A 35 11.98 -0.93 8.47
N GLU A 36 12.49 -0.75 7.25
CA GLU A 36 12.44 0.54 6.56
C GLU A 36 10.99 0.98 6.33
N ALA A 37 10.15 0.04 5.91
CA ALA A 37 8.74 0.33 5.66
C ALA A 37 7.99 0.74 6.94
N THR A 38 8.23 0.06 8.06
CA THR A 38 7.57 0.43 9.34
C THR A 38 8.00 1.80 9.82
N SER A 39 9.26 2.15 9.64
CA SER A 39 9.74 3.48 9.99
C SER A 39 9.01 4.56 9.19
N LEU A 40 8.89 4.36 7.88
CA LEU A 40 8.17 5.30 7.00
C LEU A 40 6.67 5.32 7.32
N LEU A 41 6.08 4.17 7.58
CA LEU A 41 4.65 4.07 7.89
C LEU A 41 4.28 4.95 9.09
N GLN A 42 5.15 5.01 10.08
CA GLN A 42 4.91 5.77 11.31
C GLN A 42 5.27 7.25 11.19
N SER A 43 5.96 7.64 10.14
CA SER A 43 6.49 9.01 9.99
C SER A 43 5.44 10.04 9.61
N GLN A 44 4.35 9.61 8.98
CA GLN A 44 3.27 10.49 8.53
C GLN A 44 2.02 9.67 8.21
N SER A 45 0.92 10.34 7.88
CA SER A 45 -0.27 9.68 7.33
C SER A 45 -0.09 9.46 5.84
N TRP A 46 -0.45 8.27 5.36
CA TRP A 46 -0.33 7.89 3.96
C TRP A 46 -1.72 7.70 3.35
N ASP A 47 -1.85 8.03 2.07
CA ASP A 47 -3.10 7.81 1.36
C ASP A 47 -3.25 6.36 0.90
N ILE A 48 -2.14 5.73 0.53
CA ILE A 48 -2.14 4.33 0.13
C ILE A 48 -0.81 3.65 0.48
N LEU A 49 -0.90 2.41 0.93
CA LEU A 49 0.23 1.49 1.08
C LEU A 49 0.14 0.45 -0.03
N ILE A 50 1.21 0.33 -0.81
CA ILE A 50 1.35 -0.70 -1.85
C ILE A 50 2.51 -1.59 -1.43
N THR A 51 2.25 -2.87 -1.17
CA THR A 51 3.31 -3.76 -0.71
C THR A 51 3.19 -5.17 -1.28
N GLU A 52 4.36 -5.76 -1.59
CA GLU A 52 4.49 -7.21 -1.77
C GLU A 52 4.13 -7.91 -0.47
N LEU A 53 3.39 -9.01 -0.52
CA LEU A 53 3.05 -9.77 0.68
C LEU A 53 4.27 -10.44 1.33
N ASP A 54 5.19 -10.94 0.50
CA ASP A 54 6.43 -11.52 0.99
C ASP A 54 7.57 -10.53 0.71
N LEU A 55 8.05 -9.87 1.75
CA LEU A 55 9.19 -8.96 1.66
C LEU A 55 10.49 -9.76 1.72
N GLU A 56 11.41 -9.38 2.59
CA GLU A 56 12.63 -10.15 2.80
C GLU A 56 12.38 -11.49 3.50
N ALA A 57 11.19 -11.67 4.08
CA ALA A 57 10.76 -12.93 4.65
C ALA A 57 9.26 -13.13 4.39
N GLU A 58 8.83 -14.38 4.49
CA GLU A 58 7.44 -14.76 4.24
C GLU A 58 6.46 -13.98 5.11
N ALA A 59 5.41 -13.46 4.48
CA ALA A 59 4.29 -12.78 5.13
C ALA A 59 4.65 -11.48 5.88
N LEU A 60 5.84 -10.94 5.74
CA LEU A 60 6.18 -9.65 6.37
C LEU A 60 5.38 -8.48 5.76
N GLY A 61 5.08 -8.55 4.48
CA GLY A 61 4.20 -7.56 3.86
C GLY A 61 2.79 -7.60 4.40
N LEU A 62 2.29 -8.80 4.71
CA LEU A 62 0.99 -8.96 5.36
C LEU A 62 1.00 -8.35 6.77
N ARG A 63 2.07 -8.56 7.51
CA ARG A 63 2.25 -7.96 8.84
C ARG A 63 2.27 -6.44 8.74
N LEU A 64 2.97 -5.89 7.75
CA LEU A 64 3.00 -4.45 7.49
C LEU A 64 1.60 -3.91 7.20
N ALA A 65 0.83 -4.61 6.37
CA ALA A 65 -0.54 -4.22 6.05
C ALA A 65 -1.43 -4.23 7.29
N ARG A 66 -1.27 -5.22 8.16
CA ARG A 66 -2.00 -5.31 9.43
C ARG A 66 -1.68 -4.12 10.33
N GLU A 67 -0.41 -3.76 10.44
CA GLU A 67 0.03 -2.60 11.22
C GLU A 67 -0.55 -1.31 10.64
N ALA A 68 -0.56 -1.18 9.31
CA ALA A 68 -1.14 -0.01 8.65
C ALA A 68 -2.63 0.13 8.96
N LYS A 69 -3.37 -0.97 8.94
CA LYS A 69 -4.80 -0.95 9.24
C LYS A 69 -5.12 -0.59 10.68
N SER A 70 -4.17 -0.77 11.60
CA SER A 70 -4.37 -0.43 13.01
C SER A 70 -4.20 1.06 13.30
N LEU A 71 -3.72 1.84 12.33
CA LEU A 71 -3.55 3.28 12.50
C LEU A 71 -4.90 3.97 12.48
N GLU A 72 -5.02 5.05 13.24
CA GLU A 72 -6.26 5.84 13.28
C GLU A 72 -6.65 6.35 11.90
N TYR A 73 -5.70 6.89 11.16
CA TYR A 73 -5.88 7.31 9.77
C TYR A 73 -5.12 6.34 8.88
N HIS A 74 -5.70 5.14 8.72
CA HIS A 74 -5.00 4.12 7.95
C HIS A 74 -5.11 4.37 6.44
N PRO A 75 -4.06 4.02 5.69
CA PRO A 75 -4.08 4.15 4.23
C PRO A 75 -4.99 3.09 3.60
N ALA A 76 -5.37 3.30 2.35
CA ALA A 76 -5.86 2.19 1.54
C ALA A 76 -4.75 1.15 1.41
N ILE A 77 -5.10 -0.12 1.33
CA ILE A 77 -4.13 -1.22 1.31
C ILE A 77 -4.21 -1.96 -0.03
N PHE A 78 -3.13 -1.86 -0.80
CA PHE A 78 -2.95 -2.57 -2.07
C PHE A 78 -1.81 -3.56 -1.85
N VAL A 79 -2.12 -4.86 -1.85
CA VAL A 79 -1.08 -5.90 -1.73
C VAL A 79 -0.96 -6.66 -3.05
N TYR A 80 0.22 -7.24 -3.29
CA TYR A 80 0.40 -8.11 -4.44
C TYR A 80 1.32 -9.27 -4.07
N VAL A 81 1.23 -10.35 -4.86
CA VAL A 81 1.98 -11.58 -4.60
C VAL A 81 2.72 -12.02 -5.85
N SER A 82 3.97 -12.47 -5.67
CA SER A 82 4.78 -13.05 -6.75
C SER A 82 4.38 -14.51 -6.99
N TYR A 83 4.10 -15.23 -5.92
CA TYR A 83 3.76 -16.65 -5.95
C TYR A 83 2.46 -16.87 -5.20
N PRO A 84 1.30 -16.74 -5.91
CA PRO A 84 0.01 -16.85 -5.24
C PRO A 84 -0.23 -18.27 -4.72
N ASN A 85 -0.77 -18.36 -3.52
CA ASN A 85 -1.28 -19.60 -2.95
C ASN A 85 -2.53 -19.29 -2.11
N VAL A 86 -3.27 -20.34 -1.80
CA VAL A 86 -4.57 -20.21 -1.12
C VAL A 86 -4.41 -19.57 0.27
N GLU A 87 -3.37 -19.94 1.01
CA GLU A 87 -3.15 -19.43 2.37
C GLU A 87 -2.90 -17.93 2.37
N ARG A 88 -2.07 -17.43 1.45
CA ARG A 88 -1.78 -16.01 1.34
C ARG A 88 -3.01 -15.21 0.94
N LEU A 89 -3.77 -15.74 -0.02
CA LEU A 89 -4.99 -15.10 -0.46
C LEU A 89 -6.02 -15.03 0.66
N ARG A 90 -6.19 -16.13 1.42
CA ARG A 90 -7.09 -16.13 2.57
C ARG A 90 -6.67 -15.12 3.62
N ALA A 91 -5.37 -15.04 3.91
CA ALA A 91 -4.85 -14.09 4.90
C ALA A 91 -5.11 -12.65 4.48
N ALA A 92 -4.90 -12.32 3.20
CA ALA A 92 -5.19 -11.00 2.67
C ALA A 92 -6.68 -10.66 2.75
N LEU A 93 -7.54 -11.61 2.38
CA LEU A 93 -8.98 -11.44 2.46
C LEU A 93 -9.46 -11.29 3.91
N ALA A 94 -8.90 -12.07 4.83
CA ALA A 94 -9.24 -11.98 6.25
C ALA A 94 -8.86 -10.64 6.83
N LEU A 95 -7.77 -10.05 6.36
CA LEU A 95 -7.31 -8.72 6.77
C LEU A 95 -8.16 -7.62 6.12
N ARG A 96 -8.95 -7.95 5.11
CA ARG A 96 -9.76 -6.99 4.36
C ARG A 96 -8.91 -5.91 3.68
N VAL A 97 -7.88 -6.36 2.97
CA VAL A 97 -7.12 -5.45 2.11
C VAL A 97 -8.04 -4.91 1.01
N ASP A 98 -7.73 -3.73 0.51
CA ASP A 98 -8.59 -3.08 -0.49
C ASP A 98 -8.41 -3.65 -1.88
N TYR A 99 -7.23 -4.17 -2.18
CA TYR A 99 -6.95 -4.81 -3.46
C TYR A 99 -5.79 -5.81 -3.31
N CYS A 100 -5.90 -6.93 -3.98
CA CYS A 100 -4.83 -7.94 -4.03
C CYS A 100 -4.53 -8.28 -5.49
N GLY A 101 -3.35 -7.90 -5.95
CA GLY A 101 -2.90 -8.17 -7.31
C GLY A 101 -1.89 -9.30 -7.37
N PHE A 102 -1.53 -9.68 -8.60
CA PHE A 102 -0.57 -10.75 -8.87
C PHE A 102 0.50 -10.23 -9.81
N LYS A 103 1.75 -10.57 -9.55
CA LYS A 103 2.84 -10.25 -10.49
C LYS A 103 2.75 -11.16 -11.73
N PRO A 104 3.08 -10.66 -12.92
CA PRO A 104 3.49 -9.28 -13.19
C PRO A 104 2.30 -8.30 -13.13
N LEU A 105 2.49 -7.18 -12.46
CA LEU A 105 1.46 -6.14 -12.40
C LEU A 105 1.42 -5.36 -13.70
N GLU A 106 0.24 -5.17 -14.25
CA GLU A 106 0.07 -4.36 -15.45
C GLU A 106 -0.03 -2.88 -15.07
N VAL A 107 0.59 -2.03 -15.90
CA VAL A 107 0.65 -0.59 -15.65
C VAL A 107 -0.75 0.02 -15.54
N ASP A 108 -1.65 -0.35 -16.44
CA ASP A 108 -3.01 0.19 -16.44
C ASP A 108 -3.79 -0.26 -15.22
N GLU A 109 -3.60 -1.50 -14.77
CA GLU A 109 -4.21 -2.01 -13.55
C GLU A 109 -3.76 -1.18 -12.35
N ILE A 110 -2.47 -0.99 -12.19
CA ILE A 110 -1.91 -0.23 -11.07
C ILE A 110 -2.47 1.19 -11.06
N ARG A 111 -2.44 1.86 -12.19
CA ARG A 111 -2.89 3.25 -12.30
C ARG A 111 -4.37 3.39 -11.95
N LYS A 112 -5.21 2.50 -12.46
CA LYS A 112 -6.65 2.53 -12.19
C LYS A 112 -6.96 2.24 -10.73
N VAL A 113 -6.37 1.19 -10.18
CA VAL A 113 -6.65 0.77 -8.81
C VAL A 113 -6.16 1.82 -7.83
N VAL A 114 -4.95 2.33 -7.99
CA VAL A 114 -4.41 3.36 -7.11
C VAL A 114 -5.31 4.59 -7.12
N ARG A 115 -5.73 5.05 -8.30
CA ARG A 115 -6.61 6.21 -8.41
C ARG A 115 -7.93 6.00 -7.66
N LEU A 116 -8.55 4.84 -7.83
CA LEU A 116 -9.82 4.53 -7.17
C LEU A 116 -9.66 4.42 -5.65
N LEU A 117 -8.61 3.75 -5.18
CA LEU A 117 -8.38 3.56 -3.76
C LEU A 117 -8.03 4.87 -3.05
N VAL A 118 -7.21 5.71 -3.67
CA VAL A 118 -6.86 7.01 -3.11
C VAL A 118 -8.10 7.90 -3.04
N ALA A 119 -8.91 7.95 -4.09
CA ALA A 119 -10.13 8.75 -4.11
C ALA A 119 -11.12 8.30 -3.04
N ARG A 120 -11.33 6.99 -2.89
CA ARG A 120 -12.22 6.43 -1.88
C ARG A 120 -11.73 6.71 -0.47
N ASN A 121 -10.44 6.55 -0.23
CA ASN A 121 -9.85 6.78 1.09
C ASN A 121 -9.93 8.27 1.47
N SER A 122 -9.69 9.18 0.52
CA SER A 122 -9.86 10.62 0.75
C SER A 122 -11.29 10.97 1.09
N ALA A 123 -12.28 10.43 0.36
CA ALA A 123 -13.69 10.64 0.63
C ALA A 123 -14.06 10.14 2.04
N SER A 124 -13.55 8.97 2.43
CA SER A 124 -13.79 8.41 3.77
C SER A 124 -13.20 9.31 4.86
N ARG A 125 -11.99 9.84 4.67
CA ARG A 125 -11.36 10.77 5.61
C ARG A 125 -12.16 12.06 5.74
N ASN A 126 -12.62 12.62 4.63
CA ASN A 126 -13.39 13.86 4.61
C ASN A 126 -14.75 13.70 5.29
N ALA A 127 -15.31 12.50 5.32
CA ALA A 127 -16.58 12.21 5.99
C ALA A 127 -16.44 12.08 7.51
N ARG A 128 -15.21 12.01 8.06
CA ARG A 128 -14.97 11.90 9.49
C ARG A 128 -15.26 13.23 10.20
N PRO A 129 -15.64 13.19 11.50
CA PRO A 129 -15.76 14.42 12.29
C PRO A 129 -14.47 15.23 12.27
N GLN A 130 -14.61 16.56 12.34
CA GLN A 130 -13.47 17.46 12.27
C GLN A 130 -12.39 17.17 13.32
N ALA A 131 -12.77 16.82 14.54
CA ALA A 131 -11.83 16.49 15.60
C ALA A 131 -10.94 15.29 15.25
N GLN A 132 -11.49 14.30 14.52
CA GLN A 132 -10.74 13.15 14.06
C GLN A 132 -9.82 13.50 12.88
N ARG A 133 -10.23 14.43 12.04
CA ARG A 133 -9.44 14.85 10.87
C ARG A 133 -8.19 15.64 11.24
N GLN A 134 -8.17 16.26 12.40
CA GLN A 134 -7.06 17.10 12.86
C GLN A 134 -5.93 16.32 13.52
N ARG A 135 -6.07 15.02 13.68
CA ARG A 135 -5.05 14.18 14.32
C ARG A 135 -4.06 13.62 13.35
#